data_d860ffbac976e347a69c396ac6970cf0
#
_entry.id   d860ffbac976e347a69c396ac6970cf0
#
_cell.length_a   1.000
_cell.length_b   1.000
_cell.length_c   1.000
_cell.angle_alpha   90.00
_cell.angle_beta   90.00
_cell.angle_gamma   90.00
#
_symmetry.space_group_name_H-M   'P 1'
#
loop_
_entity.id
_entity.type
_entity.pdbx_description
1 polymer ?
#
loop_
_entity_poly.entity_id
_entity_poly.type
_entity_poly.pdbx_seq_one_letter_code
_entity_poly.pdbx_strand_id
1 'polypeptide(L)' 'MPVFFIHSTQVEDEKVTIANPLFSHLSKSLRMRPGDPLILNDERGRRYHTTIHQITKQAIYSTVLRIQESSPSSTPPIT' A
#
# COMPACT_ATOMS: atom_id res chain seq x y z
N MET A 1 -4.80 -10.31 6.74
CA MET A 1 -5.06 -9.20 5.83
C MET A 1 -4.29 -9.38 4.55
N PRO A 2 -4.90 -9.11 3.42
CA PRO A 2 -4.16 -9.21 2.16
C PRO A 2 -3.10 -8.13 2.05
N VAL A 3 -1.98 -8.50 1.47
CA VAL A 3 -0.87 -7.58 1.23
C VAL A 3 -0.68 -7.49 -0.28
N PHE A 4 -0.51 -6.27 -0.78
CA PHE A 4 -0.35 -6.05 -2.21
C PHE A 4 0.99 -5.38 -2.47
N PHE A 5 1.48 -5.53 -3.68
CA PHE A 5 2.78 -4.99 -4.05
C PHE A 5 2.62 -3.77 -4.94
N ILE A 6 3.39 -2.73 -4.63
CA ILE A 6 3.41 -1.50 -5.40
C ILE A 6 4.85 -1.09 -5.65
N HIS A 7 5.03 -0.08 -6.49
CA HIS A 7 6.33 0.56 -6.66
C HIS A 7 6.45 1.74 -5.70
N SER A 8 7.65 1.97 -5.20
CA SER A 8 7.88 3.11 -4.33
C SER A 8 7.55 4.43 -5.01
N THR A 9 7.60 4.47 -6.34
CA THR A 9 7.24 5.67 -7.08
C THR A 9 5.75 6.01 -6.97
N GLN A 10 4.92 5.06 -6.56
CA GLN A 10 3.49 5.30 -6.38
C GLN A 10 3.19 5.97 -5.04
N VAL A 11 4.19 6.06 -4.16
CA VAL A 11 4.03 6.68 -2.86
C VAL A 11 4.58 8.10 -2.92
N GLU A 12 3.75 9.07 -2.55
CA GLU A 12 4.14 10.47 -2.55
C GLU A 12 3.43 11.19 -1.40
N ASP A 13 4.21 11.87 -0.56
CA ASP A 13 3.69 12.68 0.54
C ASP A 13 2.67 11.91 1.39
N GLU A 14 3.06 10.70 1.79
CA GLU A 14 2.20 9.86 2.62
C GLU A 14 0.90 9.45 1.94
N LYS A 15 0.90 9.49 0.61
CA LYS A 15 -0.25 9.05 -0.17
C LYS A 15 0.20 8.06 -1.21
N VAL A 16 -0.66 7.10 -1.48
CA VAL A 16 -0.38 6.08 -2.47
C VAL A 16 -1.46 6.14 -3.54
N THR A 17 -1.03 6.14 -4.79
CA THR A 17 -1.94 6.08 -5.93
C THR A 17 -1.89 4.67 -6.50
N ILE A 18 -3.02 3.99 -6.50
CA ILE A 18 -3.11 2.62 -6.98
C ILE A 18 -3.87 2.63 -8.30
N ALA A 19 -3.15 2.30 -9.36
CA ALA A 19 -3.72 2.24 -10.71
C ALA A 19 -3.84 0.79 -11.16
N ASN A 20 -4.35 0.59 -12.38
CA ASN A 20 -4.41 -0.75 -12.96
C ASN A 20 -3.01 -1.34 -13.10
N PRO A 21 -2.86 -2.65 -13.00
CA PRO A 21 -3.96 -3.64 -12.86
C PRO A 21 -4.45 -3.82 -11.41
N LEU A 22 -3.73 -3.32 -10.43
CA LEU A 22 -4.11 -3.54 -9.04
C LEU A 22 -5.43 -2.88 -8.69
N PHE A 23 -5.69 -1.71 -9.26
CA PHE A 23 -6.95 -1.01 -9.05
C PHE A 23 -8.16 -1.89 -9.40
N SER A 24 -8.12 -2.54 -10.56
CA SER A 24 -9.21 -3.40 -10.97
C SER A 24 -9.40 -4.56 -10.01
N HIS A 25 -8.29 -5.14 -9.54
CA HIS A 25 -8.37 -6.24 -8.61
C HIS A 25 -9.02 -5.82 -7.29
N LEU A 26 -8.58 -4.69 -6.75
CA LEU A 26 -9.08 -4.22 -5.48
C LEU A 26 -10.54 -3.79 -5.56
N SER A 27 -10.93 -3.11 -6.63
CA SER A 27 -12.28 -2.60 -6.73
C SER A 27 -13.30 -3.67 -7.13
N LYS A 28 -12.90 -4.62 -7.97
CA LYS A 28 -13.84 -5.63 -8.47
C LYS A 28 -13.85 -6.89 -7.62
N SER A 29 -12.67 -7.37 -7.24
CA SER A 29 -12.58 -8.64 -6.52
C SER A 29 -12.78 -8.45 -5.03
N LEU A 30 -12.19 -7.43 -4.45
CA LEU A 30 -12.23 -7.22 -3.01
C LEU A 30 -13.24 -6.16 -2.60
N ARG A 31 -13.73 -5.38 -3.55
CA ARG A 31 -14.75 -4.34 -3.29
C ARG A 31 -14.35 -3.44 -2.14
N MET A 32 -13.12 -2.96 -2.19
CA MET A 32 -12.62 -2.07 -1.15
C MET A 32 -13.38 -0.75 -1.17
N ARG A 33 -13.48 -0.14 -0.01
CA ARG A 33 -14.20 1.13 0.17
C ARG A 33 -13.34 2.12 0.89
N PRO A 34 -13.64 3.44 0.78
CA PRO A 34 -12.94 4.43 1.60
C PRO A 34 -13.08 4.08 3.08
N GLY A 35 -11.99 4.19 3.79
CA GLY A 35 -11.92 3.82 5.20
C GLY A 35 -11.41 2.42 5.44
N ASP A 36 -11.32 1.58 4.42
CA ASP A 36 -10.81 0.23 4.60
C ASP A 36 -9.28 0.26 4.75
N PRO A 37 -8.74 -0.61 5.59
CA PRO A 37 -7.29 -0.71 5.73
C PRO A 37 -6.69 -1.42 4.52
N LEU A 38 -5.47 -1.02 4.17
CA LEU A 38 -4.78 -1.60 3.02
C LEU A 38 -3.30 -1.66 3.33
N ILE A 39 -2.72 -2.83 3.20
CA ILE A 39 -1.29 -3.02 3.45
C ILE A 39 -0.59 -3.23 2.14
N LEU A 40 0.45 -2.44 1.90
CA LEU A 40 1.19 -2.44 0.65
C LEU A 40 2.67 -2.64 0.91
N ASN A 41 3.32 -3.40 0.04
CA ASN A 41 4.77 -3.56 0.07
C ASN A 41 5.35 -3.00 -1.21
N ASP A 42 6.49 -2.33 -1.09
CA ASP A 42 7.18 -1.85 -2.28
C ASP A 42 8.35 -2.78 -2.63
N GLU A 43 9.07 -2.42 -3.69
CA GLU A 43 10.18 -3.24 -4.15
C GLU A 43 11.38 -3.18 -3.21
N ARG A 44 11.38 -2.25 -2.27
CA ARG A 44 12.47 -2.10 -1.30
C ARG A 44 12.23 -2.85 -0.01
N GLY A 45 11.09 -3.54 0.09
CA GLY A 45 10.77 -4.28 1.30
C GLY A 45 10.10 -3.45 2.38
N ARG A 46 9.67 -2.26 2.05
CA ARG A 46 8.92 -1.44 2.99
C ARG A 46 7.47 -1.83 2.98
N ARG A 47 6.89 -1.86 4.17
CA ARG A 47 5.46 -2.15 4.32
C ARG A 47 4.74 -0.88 4.72
N TYR A 48 3.73 -0.51 3.95
CA TYR A 48 2.94 0.68 4.20
C TYR A 48 1.59 0.27 4.75
N HIS A 49 1.28 0.75 5.94
CA HIS A 49 -0.04 0.58 6.53
C HIS A 49 -0.86 1.79 6.13
N THR A 50 -1.85 1.57 5.28
CA THR A 50 -2.62 2.67 4.72
C THR A 50 -4.10 2.47 4.95
N THR A 51 -4.85 3.55 4.78
CA THR A 51 -6.30 3.52 4.79
C THR A 51 -6.77 4.16 3.49
N ILE A 52 -7.72 3.52 2.83
CA ILE A 52 -8.25 4.06 1.58
C ILE A 52 -8.94 5.37 1.88
N HIS A 53 -8.50 6.41 1.18
CA HIS A 53 -9.04 7.75 1.34
C HIS A 53 -10.13 8.03 0.31
N GLN A 54 -9.90 7.65 -0.93
CA GLN A 54 -10.81 7.94 -2.02
C GLN A 54 -10.66 6.90 -3.12
N ILE A 55 -11.77 6.56 -3.73
CA ILE A 55 -11.78 5.64 -4.87
C ILE A 55 -12.40 6.39 -6.04
N THR A 56 -11.66 6.47 -7.15
CA THR A 56 -12.17 7.05 -8.38
C THR A 56 -12.42 5.95 -9.40
N LYS A 57 -12.82 6.35 -10.59
CA LYS A 57 -13.05 5.37 -11.66
C LYS A 57 -11.75 4.82 -12.25
N GLN A 58 -10.63 5.43 -11.94
CA GLN A 58 -9.35 5.07 -12.54
C GLN A 58 -8.30 4.65 -11.53
N ALA A 59 -8.46 5.01 -10.28
CA ALA A 59 -7.44 4.75 -9.29
C ALA A 59 -8.02 4.78 -7.89
N ILE A 60 -7.26 4.21 -6.95
CA ILE A 60 -7.57 4.28 -5.54
C ILE A 60 -6.49 5.11 -4.88
N TYR A 61 -6.91 6.06 -4.06
CA TYR A 61 -5.99 6.89 -3.29
C TYR A 61 -6.06 6.46 -1.84
N SER A 62 -4.93 6.10 -1.27
CA SER A 62 -4.87 5.73 0.14
C SER A 62 -3.88 6.62 0.86
N THR A 63 -4.09 6.77 2.17
CA THR A 63 -3.23 7.58 3.01
C THR A 63 -2.35 6.65 3.83
N VAL A 64 -1.05 6.92 3.83
CA VAL A 64 -0.10 6.14 4.61
C VAL A 64 -0.18 6.59 6.06
N LEU A 65 -0.51 5.65 6.93
CA LEU A 65 -0.57 5.92 8.37
C LEU A 65 0.73 5.53 9.04
N ARG A 66 1.42 4.53 8.50
CA ARG A 66 2.62 4.00 9.13
C ARG A 66 3.46 3.29 8.09
N ILE A 67 4.77 3.38 8.22
CA ILE A 67 5.70 2.69 7.36
C ILE A 67 6.55 1.77 8.22
N GLN A 68 6.58 0.49 7.86
CA GLN A 68 7.45 -0.48 8.49
C GLN A 68 8.52 -0.90 7.50
N GLU A 69 9.77 -0.81 7.90
CA GLU A 69 10.85 -1.31 7.07
C GLU A 69 11.15 -2.73 7.49
N SER A 70 10.96 -3.63 6.57
CA SER A 70 11.29 -5.01 6.79
C SER A 70 12.65 -5.26 6.16
N SER A 71 13.67 -5.14 6.96
CA SER A 71 15.02 -5.35 6.47
C SER A 71 15.51 -6.71 6.92
N PRO A 72 15.49 -7.69 6.07
CA PRO A 72 15.90 -9.05 6.46
C PRO A 72 17.37 -9.14 6.82
N SER A 73 18.17 -8.28 6.27
CA SER A 73 19.60 -8.33 6.52
C SER A 73 20.00 -7.66 7.82
N SER A 74 19.12 -6.92 8.35
CA SER A 74 19.49 -6.24 9.58
C SER A 74 19.30 -7.13 10.74
N THR A 75 19.73 -7.55 11.06
CA THR A 75 19.45 -8.07 12.05
C THR A 75 19.92 -7.66 13.09
N PRO A 76 19.93 -7.55 13.43
CA PRO A 76 19.94 -7.14 14.12
C PRO A 76 20.34 -6.77 14.83
N PRO A 77 20.56 -6.58 15.17
CA PRO A 77 20.97 -6.25 15.84
C PRO A 77 21.00 -6.28 16.85
N ILE A 78 21.14 -6.53 17.03
CA ILE A 78 21.22 -6.52 17.72
C ILE A 78 21.59 -6.45 18.25
N THR A 79 21.72 -6.49 18.44
CA THR A 79 22.07 -6.39 18.85
C THR A 79 22.35 -6.33 19.21
#